data_c212f8c70e1a3410fc53ba04d4634ca2
#
_entry.id   c212f8c70e1a3410fc53ba04d4634ca2
#
_cell.length_a   1.000
_cell.length_b   1.000
_cell.length_c   1.000
_cell.angle_alpha   90.00
_cell.angle_beta   90.00
_cell.angle_gamma   90.00
#
_symmetry.space_group_name_H-M   'P 1'
#
loop_
_entity.id
_entity.type
_entity.pdbx_description
1 polymer ?
#
loop_
_entity_poly.entity_id
_entity_poly.type
_entity_poly.pdbx_seq_one_letter_code
_entity_poly.pdbx_strand_id
1 'polypeptide(L)'
;SIYNNFATVLLTAEGIQKLYDDDGIISIQAPNEDNLANSVSLNQSGADLLHKGLVNNTVYDGTGVLVGIYDTGIDWAHPDFRDPNDPTKSRIVSIWDQTLTAIGTETPPSRFTTGVEYTRAHIEDEIDGTPTCFVRQKDINGHGTHVAGTVAGNGSASPDKRHKGFAPNAEIVIVKGGNNSFPTDNTIKSLTYFQNVATALNKPIVVNYSIGGQGTHKDGLESHEIAMDNFASGTGRVVVVAAGNDGAQRAQEKYE
;
A
#
# COMPACT_ATOMS: atom_id res chain seq x y z
N SER A 1 -17.30 23.22 -21.05
CA SER A 1 -18.27 22.65 -20.09
C SER A 1 -18.28 23.49 -18.83
N ILE A 2 -19.43 23.61 -18.20
CA ILE A 2 -19.60 24.33 -16.92
C ILE A 2 -20.09 23.30 -15.89
N TYR A 3 -19.42 23.24 -14.73
CA TYR A 3 -19.82 22.41 -13.60
C TYR A 3 -19.66 23.21 -12.29
N ASN A 4 -20.78 23.48 -11.61
CA ASN A 4 -20.83 24.37 -10.46
C ASN A 4 -20.18 25.74 -10.78
N ASN A 5 -19.13 26.12 -10.03
CA ASN A 5 -18.36 27.36 -10.19
C ASN A 5 -17.12 27.19 -11.09
N PHE A 6 -17.02 26.08 -11.83
CA PHE A 6 -15.89 25.79 -12.71
C PHE A 6 -16.34 25.77 -14.17
N ALA A 7 -15.54 26.37 -15.04
CA ALA A 7 -15.73 26.31 -16.48
C ALA A 7 -14.45 25.82 -17.17
N THR A 8 -14.58 24.84 -18.07
CA THR A 8 -13.50 24.45 -18.99
C THR A 8 -13.74 25.13 -20.31
N VAL A 9 -12.78 25.98 -20.73
CA VAL A 9 -12.88 26.82 -21.94
C VAL A 9 -11.57 26.70 -22.75
N LEU A 10 -11.70 26.86 -24.05
CA LEU A 10 -10.54 26.99 -24.95
C LEU A 10 -10.35 28.49 -25.19
N LEU A 11 -9.16 28.99 -24.89
CA LEU A 11 -8.85 30.40 -24.92
C LEU A 11 -7.61 30.68 -25.76
N THR A 12 -7.61 31.87 -26.40
CA THR A 12 -6.37 32.48 -26.91
C THR A 12 -5.64 33.22 -25.79
N ALA A 13 -4.38 33.60 -26.02
CA ALA A 13 -3.61 34.39 -25.07
C ALA A 13 -4.34 35.70 -24.68
N GLU A 14 -4.98 36.37 -25.66
CA GLU A 14 -5.81 37.56 -25.39
C GLU A 14 -7.04 37.24 -24.55
N GLY A 15 -7.65 36.07 -24.76
CA GLY A 15 -8.78 35.60 -23.98
C GLY A 15 -8.41 35.33 -22.52
N ILE A 16 -7.20 34.78 -22.27
CA ILE A 16 -6.69 34.58 -20.93
C ILE A 16 -6.48 35.91 -20.21
N GLN A 17 -5.91 36.92 -20.91
CA GLN A 17 -5.67 38.23 -20.32
C GLN A 17 -7.00 38.93 -19.93
N LYS A 18 -8.02 38.82 -20.78
CA LYS A 18 -9.35 39.38 -20.47
C LYS A 18 -10.02 38.77 -19.27
N LEU A 19 -9.85 37.45 -19.06
CA LEU A 19 -10.37 36.74 -17.88
C LEU A 19 -9.56 37.03 -16.62
N TYR A 20 -8.26 37.31 -16.76
CA TYR A 20 -7.41 37.68 -15.64
C TYR A 20 -7.82 39.01 -15.00
N ASP A 21 -8.31 39.94 -15.83
CA ASP A 21 -8.75 41.27 -15.41
C ASP A 21 -10.23 41.29 -14.91
N ASP A 22 -10.90 40.12 -14.85
CA ASP A 22 -12.29 39.98 -14.41
C ASP A 22 -12.36 39.59 -12.92
N ASP A 23 -12.88 40.49 -12.09
CA ASP A 23 -13.04 40.32 -10.64
C ASP A 23 -13.92 39.11 -10.25
N GLY A 24 -14.70 38.56 -11.18
CA GLY A 24 -15.51 37.35 -10.97
C GLY A 24 -14.69 36.05 -11.13
N ILE A 25 -13.48 36.13 -11.61
CA ILE A 25 -12.59 34.96 -11.82
C ILE A 25 -11.58 34.84 -10.69
N ILE A 26 -11.72 33.78 -9.87
CA ILE A 26 -10.87 33.55 -8.72
C ILE A 26 -9.50 32.96 -9.15
N SER A 27 -9.50 32.10 -10.15
CA SER A 27 -8.25 31.50 -10.67
C SER A 27 -8.42 31.00 -12.11
N ILE A 28 -7.34 31.04 -12.87
CA ILE A 28 -7.23 30.44 -14.20
C ILE A 28 -6.11 29.42 -14.14
N GLN A 29 -6.42 28.17 -14.48
CA GLN A 29 -5.43 27.09 -14.49
C GLN A 29 -5.37 26.44 -15.87
N ALA A 30 -4.19 26.22 -16.39
CA ALA A 30 -4.02 25.35 -17.54
C ALA A 30 -4.41 23.91 -17.13
N PRO A 31 -5.07 23.15 -18.04
CA PRO A 31 -5.25 21.73 -17.77
C PRO A 31 -3.87 21.09 -17.59
N ASN A 32 -3.68 20.46 -16.44
CA ASN A 32 -2.58 19.53 -16.24
C ASN A 32 -2.97 18.20 -16.87
N GLU A 33 -2.08 17.57 -17.58
CA GLU A 33 -2.21 16.14 -17.83
C GLU A 33 -1.95 15.45 -16.49
N ASP A 34 -3.00 14.85 -15.92
CA ASP A 34 -2.86 13.97 -14.77
C ASP A 34 -2.08 12.72 -15.23
N ASN A 35 -0.78 12.77 -15.04
CA ASN A 35 0.05 11.59 -15.16
C ASN A 35 -0.30 10.64 -14.01
N LEU A 36 -0.48 9.36 -14.33
CA LEU A 36 -0.75 8.35 -13.32
C LEU A 36 0.33 8.41 -12.22
N ALA A 37 -0.10 8.57 -10.98
CA ALA A 37 0.71 9.05 -9.85
C ALA A 37 2.05 8.33 -9.65
N ASN A 38 2.13 7.00 -9.86
CA ASN A 38 3.36 6.25 -9.59
C ASN A 38 4.49 6.56 -10.56
N SER A 39 4.22 6.83 -11.86
CA SER A 39 5.27 7.17 -12.83
C SER A 39 5.92 8.53 -12.55
N VAL A 40 5.16 9.44 -11.94
CA VAL A 40 5.64 10.76 -11.52
C VAL A 40 6.33 10.68 -10.16
N SER A 41 5.72 9.96 -9.21
CA SER A 41 6.22 9.87 -7.82
C SER A 41 7.60 9.23 -7.72
N LEU A 42 7.90 8.20 -8.51
CA LEU A 42 9.23 7.59 -8.56
C LEU A 42 10.32 8.59 -8.95
N ASN A 43 10.05 9.41 -9.97
CA ASN A 43 11.01 10.41 -10.43
C ASN A 43 11.13 11.57 -9.44
N GLN A 44 10.01 12.06 -8.90
CA GLN A 44 10.01 13.18 -7.96
C GLN A 44 10.67 12.84 -6.63
N SER A 45 10.55 11.59 -6.18
CA SER A 45 11.19 11.11 -4.96
C SER A 45 12.65 10.71 -5.13
N GLY A 46 13.14 10.58 -6.38
CA GLY A 46 14.45 10.06 -6.70
C GLY A 46 14.58 8.54 -6.58
N ALA A 47 13.48 7.80 -6.38
CA ALA A 47 13.53 6.36 -6.30
C ALA A 47 13.94 5.69 -7.61
N ASP A 48 13.70 6.35 -8.75
CA ASP A 48 14.19 5.92 -10.06
C ASP A 48 15.72 5.87 -10.14
N LEU A 49 16.42 6.76 -9.42
CA LEU A 49 17.88 6.76 -9.34
C LEU A 49 18.40 5.54 -8.57
N LEU A 50 17.67 5.10 -7.53
CA LEU A 50 17.96 3.89 -6.79
C LEU A 50 17.78 2.65 -7.66
N HIS A 51 16.69 2.57 -8.42
CA HIS A 51 16.43 1.48 -9.35
C HIS A 51 17.45 1.38 -10.49
N LYS A 52 18.00 2.52 -10.92
CA LYS A 52 19.04 2.58 -11.97
C LYS A 52 20.45 2.33 -11.44
N GLY A 53 20.63 2.13 -10.14
CA GLY A 53 21.93 1.94 -9.52
C GLY A 53 22.82 3.20 -9.53
N LEU A 54 22.23 4.39 -9.67
CA LEU A 54 22.96 5.66 -9.70
C LEU A 54 23.35 6.18 -8.31
N VAL A 55 22.95 5.46 -7.27
CA VAL A 55 23.36 5.72 -5.89
C VAL A 55 24.33 4.61 -5.47
N ASN A 56 25.56 4.96 -5.15
CA ASN A 56 26.64 4.05 -4.74
C ASN A 56 26.89 2.87 -5.68
N ASN A 57 26.57 2.99 -6.98
CA ASN A 57 26.63 1.93 -7.99
C ASN A 57 25.90 0.64 -7.57
N THR A 58 24.80 0.77 -6.81
CA THR A 58 24.02 -0.34 -6.30
C THR A 58 22.55 -0.15 -6.65
N VAL A 59 21.93 -1.21 -7.19
CA VAL A 59 20.48 -1.24 -7.44
C VAL A 59 19.76 -1.52 -6.13
N TYR A 60 18.85 -0.62 -5.76
CA TYR A 60 17.97 -0.76 -4.62
C TYR A 60 16.52 -0.82 -5.14
N ASP A 61 15.95 -1.99 -5.24
CA ASP A 61 14.64 -2.26 -5.82
C ASP A 61 13.74 -3.15 -4.93
N GLY A 62 14.17 -3.36 -3.69
CA GLY A 62 13.48 -4.20 -2.71
C GLY A 62 13.94 -5.67 -2.70
N THR A 63 14.90 -6.05 -3.55
CA THR A 63 15.45 -7.42 -3.52
C THR A 63 16.00 -7.76 -2.13
N GLY A 64 15.56 -8.91 -1.60
CA GLY A 64 15.99 -9.41 -0.28
C GLY A 64 15.26 -8.78 0.93
N VAL A 65 14.29 -7.92 0.69
CA VAL A 65 13.50 -7.24 1.73
C VAL A 65 12.04 -7.71 1.66
N LEU A 66 11.39 -7.81 2.82
CA LEU A 66 9.94 -8.00 2.92
C LEU A 66 9.25 -6.64 3.00
N VAL A 67 8.11 -6.53 2.34
CA VAL A 67 7.15 -5.45 2.55
C VAL A 67 5.90 -6.02 3.19
N GLY A 68 5.61 -5.57 4.40
CA GLY A 68 4.36 -5.85 5.09
C GLY A 68 3.32 -4.79 4.78
N ILE A 69 2.10 -5.18 4.44
CA ILE A 69 1.00 -4.25 4.17
C ILE A 69 -0.20 -4.64 5.04
N TYR A 70 -0.61 -3.73 5.92
CA TYR A 70 -1.82 -3.85 6.72
C TYR A 70 -2.89 -2.95 6.13
N ASP A 71 -3.91 -3.56 5.50
CA ASP A 71 -4.91 -2.82 4.74
C ASP A 71 -6.20 -3.62 4.52
N THR A 72 -6.99 -3.30 3.50
CA THR A 72 -8.26 -3.93 3.14
C THR A 72 -8.13 -5.28 2.43
N GLY A 73 -6.91 -5.75 2.21
CA GLY A 73 -6.59 -6.98 1.48
C GLY A 73 -5.76 -6.71 0.23
N ILE A 74 -5.75 -7.67 -0.69
CA ILE A 74 -5.02 -7.58 -1.96
C ILE A 74 -5.73 -8.41 -3.05
N ASP A 75 -5.71 -7.94 -4.28
CA ASP A 75 -5.93 -8.80 -5.46
C ASP A 75 -4.66 -9.63 -5.70
N TRP A 76 -4.57 -10.77 -5.03
CA TRP A 76 -3.41 -11.64 -5.08
C TRP A 76 -3.16 -12.26 -6.46
N ALA A 77 -4.16 -12.27 -7.35
CA ALA A 77 -4.04 -12.75 -8.71
C ALA A 77 -3.46 -11.71 -9.68
N HIS A 78 -3.36 -10.45 -9.26
CA HIS A 78 -2.90 -9.37 -10.12
C HIS A 78 -1.47 -9.61 -10.65
N PRO A 79 -1.20 -9.39 -11.95
CA PRO A 79 0.12 -9.66 -12.55
C PRO A 79 1.28 -8.95 -11.88
N ASP A 80 1.07 -7.76 -11.31
CA ASP A 80 2.11 -6.97 -10.66
C ASP A 80 2.64 -7.59 -9.36
N PHE A 81 1.95 -8.58 -8.80
CA PHE A 81 2.38 -9.28 -7.59
C PHE A 81 2.94 -10.68 -7.86
N ARG A 82 3.05 -11.04 -9.13
CA ARG A 82 3.67 -12.31 -9.58
C ARG A 82 5.16 -12.14 -9.83
N ASP A 83 5.86 -13.26 -9.91
CA ASP A 83 7.26 -13.26 -10.35
C ASP A 83 7.32 -12.77 -11.81
N PRO A 84 8.17 -11.79 -12.13
CA PRO A 84 8.24 -11.24 -13.49
C PRO A 84 8.81 -12.22 -14.54
N ASN A 85 9.47 -13.30 -14.09
CA ASN A 85 10.06 -14.32 -14.96
C ASN A 85 9.21 -15.59 -15.04
N ASP A 86 8.35 -15.83 -14.04
CA ASP A 86 7.43 -16.95 -13.98
C ASP A 86 6.07 -16.49 -13.44
N PRO A 87 5.11 -16.17 -14.32
CA PRO A 87 3.81 -15.64 -13.91
C PRO A 87 2.92 -16.65 -13.17
N THR A 88 3.33 -17.91 -13.05
CA THR A 88 2.67 -18.91 -12.18
C THR A 88 3.14 -18.82 -10.73
N LYS A 89 4.18 -18.01 -10.46
CA LYS A 89 4.76 -17.81 -9.14
C LYS A 89 4.35 -16.46 -8.55
N SER A 90 4.14 -16.44 -7.24
CA SER A 90 3.74 -15.26 -6.49
C SER A 90 4.90 -14.66 -5.72
N ARG A 91 4.98 -13.32 -5.70
CA ARG A 91 5.86 -12.59 -4.76
C ARG A 91 5.22 -12.41 -3.38
N ILE A 92 3.93 -12.75 -3.25
CA ILE A 92 3.23 -12.74 -1.96
C ILE A 92 3.67 -13.99 -1.18
N VAL A 93 4.29 -13.77 -0.03
CA VAL A 93 4.75 -14.82 0.89
C VAL A 93 3.57 -15.46 1.62
N SER A 94 2.71 -14.60 2.16
CA SER A 94 1.52 -15.01 2.89
C SER A 94 0.50 -13.88 3.00
N ILE A 95 -0.75 -14.27 3.22
CA ILE A 95 -1.88 -13.38 3.49
C ILE A 95 -2.54 -13.86 4.77
N TRP A 96 -2.67 -13.00 5.77
CA TRP A 96 -3.54 -13.23 6.91
C TRP A 96 -4.80 -12.38 6.81
N ASP A 97 -5.93 -13.00 6.55
CA ASP A 97 -7.22 -12.32 6.56
C ASP A 97 -7.85 -12.44 7.95
N GLN A 98 -7.77 -11.35 8.73
CA GLN A 98 -8.32 -11.28 10.09
C GLN A 98 -9.86 -11.16 10.09
N THR A 99 -10.48 -10.94 8.92
CA THR A 99 -11.94 -10.78 8.82
C THR A 99 -12.67 -12.08 8.55
N LEU A 100 -11.95 -13.14 8.20
CA LEU A 100 -12.52 -14.45 7.91
C LEU A 100 -12.59 -15.33 9.18
N THR A 101 -13.61 -16.16 9.22
CA THR A 101 -13.65 -17.34 10.10
C THR A 101 -13.20 -18.54 9.29
N ALA A 102 -12.29 -19.33 9.86
CA ALA A 102 -11.77 -20.55 9.22
C ALA A 102 -12.88 -21.59 8.99
N ILE A 103 -12.85 -22.21 7.82
CA ILE A 103 -13.76 -23.29 7.43
C ILE A 103 -12.95 -24.46 6.86
N GLY A 104 -13.47 -25.68 7.04
CA GLY A 104 -12.81 -26.88 6.51
C GLY A 104 -11.39 -27.06 7.04
N THR A 105 -10.40 -27.03 6.14
CA THR A 105 -8.97 -27.19 6.44
C THR A 105 -8.24 -25.86 6.67
N GLU A 106 -8.93 -24.73 6.57
CA GLU A 106 -8.33 -23.42 6.82
C GLU A 106 -7.93 -23.27 8.29
N THR A 107 -6.84 -22.55 8.52
CA THR A 107 -6.32 -22.28 9.87
C THR A 107 -5.89 -20.83 10.00
N PRO A 108 -5.98 -20.26 11.20
CA PRO A 108 -5.27 -19.03 11.52
C PRO A 108 -3.75 -19.24 11.49
N PRO A 109 -2.95 -18.17 11.41
CA PRO A 109 -1.49 -18.27 11.55
C PRO A 109 -1.12 -18.87 12.90
N SER A 110 0.05 -19.52 12.94
CA SER A 110 0.59 -20.08 14.19
C SER A 110 0.61 -19.03 15.32
N ARG A 111 0.16 -19.41 16.49
CA ARG A 111 0.01 -18.58 17.70
C ARG A 111 -1.16 -17.59 17.67
N PHE A 112 -1.99 -17.59 16.63
CA PHE A 112 -3.23 -16.83 16.58
C PHE A 112 -4.42 -17.78 16.57
N THR A 113 -5.58 -17.27 16.98
CA THR A 113 -6.83 -18.07 17.12
C THR A 113 -7.93 -17.59 16.19
N THR A 114 -7.70 -16.52 15.43
CA THR A 114 -8.69 -15.88 14.56
C THR A 114 -8.12 -15.57 13.18
N GLY A 115 -9.00 -15.43 12.22
CA GLY A 115 -8.63 -15.18 10.82
C GLY A 115 -8.24 -16.46 10.08
N VAL A 116 -7.77 -16.28 8.86
CA VAL A 116 -7.28 -17.36 8.00
C VAL A 116 -5.96 -16.96 7.36
N GLU A 117 -4.99 -17.85 7.38
CA GLU A 117 -3.72 -17.65 6.69
C GLU A 117 -3.70 -18.42 5.37
N TYR A 118 -3.28 -17.74 4.33
CA TYR A 118 -2.96 -18.31 3.03
C TYR A 118 -1.47 -18.14 2.75
N THR A 119 -0.78 -19.24 2.51
CA THR A 119 0.65 -19.24 2.18
C THR A 119 0.86 -19.00 0.69
N ARG A 120 2.10 -18.73 0.29
CA ARG A 120 2.49 -18.65 -1.13
C ARG A 120 2.04 -19.89 -1.92
N ALA A 121 2.19 -21.08 -1.33
CA ALA A 121 1.78 -22.31 -1.99
C ALA A 121 0.28 -22.35 -2.29
N HIS A 122 -0.57 -21.86 -1.39
CA HIS A 122 -2.01 -21.75 -1.62
C HIS A 122 -2.34 -20.77 -2.76
N ILE A 123 -1.60 -19.65 -2.82
CA ILE A 123 -1.81 -18.63 -3.86
C ILE A 123 -1.35 -19.14 -5.23
N GLU A 124 -0.21 -19.80 -5.30
CA GLU A 124 0.33 -20.36 -6.55
C GLU A 124 -0.53 -21.49 -7.09
N ASP A 125 -1.13 -22.31 -6.23
CA ASP A 125 -2.09 -23.35 -6.59
C ASP A 125 -3.34 -22.75 -7.27
N GLU A 126 -3.83 -21.60 -6.81
CA GLU A 126 -4.92 -20.88 -7.47
C GLU A 126 -4.49 -20.24 -8.80
N ILE A 127 -3.26 -19.73 -8.88
CA ILE A 127 -2.74 -19.01 -10.05
C ILE A 127 -2.50 -19.95 -11.23
N ASP A 128 -2.15 -21.19 -11.00
CA ASP A 128 -1.84 -22.16 -12.09
C ASP A 128 -3.09 -22.67 -12.84
N GLY A 129 -4.28 -22.31 -12.35
CA GLY A 129 -5.56 -22.60 -12.99
C GLY A 129 -6.13 -23.98 -12.68
N THR A 130 -5.51 -24.73 -11.78
CA THR A 130 -5.96 -26.05 -11.30
C THR A 130 -6.07 -26.09 -9.78
N PRO A 131 -6.82 -25.16 -9.15
CA PRO A 131 -6.79 -24.95 -7.71
C PRO A 131 -7.30 -26.16 -6.95
N THR A 132 -6.50 -26.63 -6.01
CA THR A 132 -6.86 -27.60 -4.97
C THR A 132 -7.13 -26.92 -3.63
N CYS A 133 -6.62 -25.71 -3.45
CA CYS A 133 -6.86 -24.82 -2.34
C CYS A 133 -7.64 -23.59 -2.80
N PHE A 134 -8.66 -23.18 -2.07
CA PHE A 134 -9.46 -22.02 -2.41
C PHE A 134 -9.09 -20.83 -1.52
N VAL A 135 -8.44 -19.81 -2.11
CA VAL A 135 -8.07 -18.56 -1.42
C VAL A 135 -9.27 -17.61 -1.40
N ARG A 136 -9.99 -17.58 -0.28
CA ARG A 136 -11.21 -16.77 -0.10
C ARG A 136 -10.95 -15.29 0.17
N GLN A 137 -9.71 -14.92 0.53
CA GLN A 137 -9.36 -13.53 0.77
C GLN A 137 -9.58 -12.71 -0.50
N LYS A 138 -10.27 -11.58 -0.37
CA LYS A 138 -10.50 -10.60 -1.46
C LYS A 138 -10.39 -9.19 -0.92
N ASP A 139 -9.82 -8.32 -1.73
CA ASP A 139 -9.87 -6.88 -1.49
C ASP A 139 -11.13 -6.31 -2.16
N ILE A 140 -12.22 -6.22 -1.39
CA ILE A 140 -13.50 -5.70 -1.88
C ILE A 140 -13.55 -4.17 -1.93
N ASN A 141 -12.61 -3.50 -1.28
CA ASN A 141 -12.49 -2.04 -1.26
C ASN A 141 -11.57 -1.55 -2.39
N GLY A 142 -10.53 -2.31 -2.72
CA GLY A 142 -9.49 -1.95 -3.70
C GLY A 142 -8.36 -1.10 -3.13
N HIS A 143 -8.50 -0.54 -1.93
CA HIS A 143 -7.48 0.32 -1.33
C HIS A 143 -6.17 -0.43 -1.06
N GLY A 144 -6.23 -1.59 -0.43
CA GLY A 144 -5.04 -2.39 -0.12
C GLY A 144 -4.30 -2.87 -1.37
N THR A 145 -5.02 -3.23 -2.42
CA THR A 145 -4.43 -3.58 -3.72
C THR A 145 -3.69 -2.39 -4.34
N HIS A 146 -4.30 -1.19 -4.30
CA HIS A 146 -3.69 0.03 -4.81
C HIS A 146 -2.43 0.40 -4.00
N VAL A 147 -2.50 0.33 -2.68
CA VAL A 147 -1.35 0.55 -1.79
C VAL A 147 -0.24 -0.45 -2.09
N ALA A 148 -0.56 -1.74 -2.21
CA ALA A 148 0.41 -2.79 -2.56
C ALA A 148 1.07 -2.54 -3.91
N GLY A 149 0.32 -2.09 -4.92
CA GLY A 149 0.82 -1.70 -6.22
C GLY A 149 1.81 -0.53 -6.14
N THR A 150 1.48 0.50 -5.36
CA THR A 150 2.36 1.65 -5.13
C THR A 150 3.65 1.25 -4.42
N VAL A 151 3.57 0.39 -3.41
CA VAL A 151 4.76 -0.05 -2.65
C VAL A 151 5.60 -1.04 -3.45
N ALA A 152 5.00 -2.10 -4.01
CA ALA A 152 5.73 -3.26 -4.49
C ALA A 152 5.24 -3.83 -5.84
N GLY A 153 4.38 -3.14 -6.58
CA GLY A 153 3.99 -3.55 -7.93
C GLY A 153 5.21 -3.59 -8.86
N ASN A 154 5.36 -4.65 -9.66
CA ASN A 154 6.47 -4.76 -10.60
C ASN A 154 6.16 -4.20 -12.00
N GLY A 155 4.93 -3.71 -12.21
CA GLY A 155 4.46 -3.12 -13.46
C GLY A 155 4.15 -4.15 -14.55
N SER A 156 4.08 -5.44 -14.25
CA SER A 156 3.87 -6.50 -15.26
C SER A 156 2.50 -6.43 -15.94
N ALA A 157 1.52 -5.78 -15.34
CA ALA A 157 0.21 -5.55 -15.95
C ALA A 157 0.25 -4.52 -17.10
N SER A 158 1.32 -3.70 -17.17
CA SER A 158 1.51 -2.69 -18.21
C SER A 158 2.61 -3.12 -19.17
N PRO A 159 2.40 -3.09 -20.51
CA PRO A 159 3.39 -3.54 -21.48
C PRO A 159 4.75 -2.85 -21.37
N ASP A 160 4.77 -1.59 -20.97
CA ASP A 160 5.97 -0.77 -20.80
C ASP A 160 6.47 -0.70 -19.35
N LYS A 161 5.81 -1.44 -18.45
CA LYS A 161 6.12 -1.48 -17.01
C LYS A 161 6.22 -0.10 -16.35
N ARG A 162 5.49 0.90 -16.88
CA ARG A 162 5.56 2.30 -16.39
C ARG A 162 4.99 2.49 -14.98
N HIS A 163 4.15 1.56 -14.52
CA HIS A 163 3.46 1.67 -13.23
C HIS A 163 4.10 0.82 -12.13
N LYS A 164 5.43 0.77 -12.11
CA LYS A 164 6.15 0.11 -11.03
C LYS A 164 5.97 0.83 -9.70
N GLY A 165 5.94 0.06 -8.62
CA GLY A 165 6.05 0.55 -7.26
C GLY A 165 7.49 0.91 -6.87
N PHE A 166 7.63 1.32 -5.60
CA PHE A 166 8.92 1.75 -5.05
C PHE A 166 9.89 0.59 -4.78
N ALA A 167 9.38 -0.60 -4.48
CA ALA A 167 10.14 -1.82 -4.20
C ALA A 167 9.67 -2.99 -5.08
N PRO A 168 9.84 -2.90 -6.43
CA PRO A 168 9.22 -3.82 -7.38
C PRO A 168 9.72 -5.27 -7.28
N ASN A 169 10.82 -5.53 -6.61
CA ASN A 169 11.38 -6.85 -6.38
C ASN A 169 11.31 -7.33 -4.93
N ALA A 170 10.63 -6.58 -4.04
CA ALA A 170 10.37 -7.04 -2.69
C ALA A 170 9.39 -8.21 -2.66
N GLU A 171 9.54 -9.08 -1.66
CA GLU A 171 8.51 -10.06 -1.31
C GLU A 171 7.46 -9.41 -0.40
N ILE A 172 6.22 -9.84 -0.55
CA ILE A 172 5.05 -9.14 0.01
C ILE A 172 4.40 -10.01 1.09
N VAL A 173 4.08 -9.41 2.23
CA VAL A 173 3.30 -10.03 3.30
C VAL A 173 2.06 -9.16 3.54
N ILE A 174 0.87 -9.76 3.48
CA ILE A 174 -0.39 -9.03 3.62
C ILE A 174 -1.09 -9.40 4.91
N VAL A 175 -1.58 -8.39 5.61
CA VAL A 175 -2.60 -8.58 6.65
C VAL A 175 -3.82 -7.74 6.30
N LYS A 176 -4.92 -8.42 6.02
CA LYS A 176 -6.20 -7.78 5.86
C LYS A 176 -6.83 -7.58 7.23
N GLY A 177 -6.77 -6.35 7.73
CA GLY A 177 -7.27 -5.98 9.06
C GLY A 177 -8.74 -5.65 9.11
N GLY A 178 -9.32 -5.28 7.97
CA GLY A 178 -10.71 -4.86 7.84
C GLY A 178 -11.09 -4.51 6.41
N ASN A 179 -12.31 -4.01 6.21
CA ASN A 179 -12.77 -3.50 4.90
C ASN A 179 -12.88 -1.97 4.87
N ASN A 180 -13.37 -1.37 5.96
CA ASN A 180 -13.53 0.09 6.14
C ASN A 180 -13.22 0.52 7.57
N SER A 181 -13.10 -0.43 8.49
CA SER A 181 -12.79 -0.23 9.90
C SER A 181 -11.71 -1.21 10.32
N PHE A 182 -10.78 -0.75 11.11
CA PHE A 182 -9.58 -1.48 11.52
C PHE A 182 -9.52 -1.49 13.06
N PRO A 183 -9.95 -2.58 13.71
CA PRO A 183 -9.85 -2.68 15.17
C PRO A 183 -8.39 -2.59 15.64
N THR A 184 -8.16 -1.82 16.71
CA THR A 184 -6.82 -1.63 17.28
C THR A 184 -6.12 -2.95 17.63
N ASP A 185 -6.88 -3.91 18.15
CA ASP A 185 -6.37 -5.25 18.45
C ASP A 185 -5.85 -5.98 17.20
N ASN A 186 -6.54 -5.84 16.07
CA ASN A 186 -6.09 -6.38 14.78
C ASN A 186 -4.79 -5.71 14.31
N THR A 187 -4.67 -4.40 14.50
CA THR A 187 -3.45 -3.64 14.20
C THR A 187 -2.26 -4.14 15.02
N ILE A 188 -2.43 -4.32 16.33
CA ILE A 188 -1.37 -4.82 17.22
C ILE A 188 -0.97 -6.25 16.85
N LYS A 189 -1.93 -7.12 16.60
CA LYS A 189 -1.68 -8.50 16.18
C LYS A 189 -0.94 -8.59 14.85
N SER A 190 -1.21 -7.68 13.92
CA SER A 190 -0.53 -7.64 12.63
C SER A 190 0.98 -7.40 12.76
N LEU A 191 1.41 -6.54 13.68
CA LEU A 191 2.84 -6.31 13.96
C LEU A 191 3.54 -7.60 14.42
N THR A 192 2.90 -8.35 15.33
CA THR A 192 3.43 -9.64 15.77
C THR A 192 3.50 -10.65 14.62
N TYR A 193 2.51 -10.67 13.75
CA TYR A 193 2.52 -11.53 12.56
C TYR A 193 3.66 -11.18 11.61
N PHE A 194 3.81 -9.92 11.23
CA PHE A 194 4.91 -9.45 10.39
C PHE A 194 6.28 -9.80 10.98
N GLN A 195 6.43 -9.62 12.29
CA GLN A 195 7.66 -10.01 13.00
C GLN A 195 7.95 -11.52 12.89
N ASN A 196 6.92 -12.35 13.07
CA ASN A 196 7.06 -13.80 12.99
C ASN A 196 7.49 -14.24 11.58
N VAL A 197 6.87 -13.68 10.53
CA VAL A 197 7.21 -13.97 9.13
C VAL A 197 8.64 -13.51 8.82
N ALA A 198 9.00 -12.28 9.19
CA ALA A 198 10.34 -11.74 8.97
C ALA A 198 11.42 -12.57 9.67
N THR A 199 11.15 -13.00 10.90
CA THR A 199 12.05 -13.86 11.67
C THR A 199 12.19 -15.25 11.04
N ALA A 200 11.09 -15.87 10.63
CA ALA A 200 11.09 -17.18 10.01
C ALA A 200 11.88 -17.21 8.67
N LEU A 201 11.80 -16.11 7.91
CA LEU A 201 12.53 -15.97 6.65
C LEU A 201 13.93 -15.37 6.80
N ASN A 202 14.30 -14.92 7.99
CA ASN A 202 15.54 -14.20 8.28
C ASN A 202 15.78 -13.02 7.33
N LYS A 203 14.74 -12.18 7.14
CA LYS A 203 14.76 -11.01 6.25
C LYS A 203 14.36 -9.73 6.98
N PRO A 204 14.92 -8.59 6.60
CA PRO A 204 14.41 -7.30 7.04
C PRO A 204 13.01 -7.05 6.47
N ILE A 205 12.22 -6.25 7.20
CA ILE A 205 10.85 -5.93 6.80
C ILE A 205 10.54 -4.45 7.00
N VAL A 206 9.87 -3.87 6.00
CA VAL A 206 9.25 -2.55 6.07
C VAL A 206 7.75 -2.74 6.06
N VAL A 207 7.07 -2.26 7.09
CA VAL A 207 5.60 -2.40 7.20
C VAL A 207 4.92 -1.08 6.92
N ASN A 208 3.90 -1.11 6.06
CA ASN A 208 3.10 0.04 5.68
C ASN A 208 1.69 -0.03 6.29
N TYR A 209 1.30 1.06 6.95
CA TYR A 209 -0.04 1.31 7.48
C TYR A 209 -0.62 2.54 6.78
N SER A 210 -1.35 2.34 5.67
CA SER A 210 -2.05 3.41 4.95
C SER A 210 -3.48 3.57 5.46
N ILE A 211 -3.63 3.51 6.77
CA ILE A 211 -4.88 3.68 7.50
C ILE A 211 -4.73 4.80 8.51
N GLY A 212 -5.82 5.42 8.89
CA GLY A 212 -5.80 6.48 9.90
C GLY A 212 -7.20 6.86 10.35
N GLY A 213 -7.27 7.65 11.40
CA GLY A 213 -8.50 8.20 11.96
C GLY A 213 -8.20 9.37 12.87
N GLN A 214 -9.23 10.17 13.17
CA GLN A 214 -9.14 11.37 14.00
C GLN A 214 -9.58 11.13 15.46
N GLY A 215 -9.91 9.89 15.83
CA GLY A 215 -10.58 9.56 17.09
C GLY A 215 -9.68 9.33 18.29
N THR A 216 -8.36 9.42 18.16
CA THR A 216 -7.41 9.14 19.26
C THR A 216 -6.37 10.22 19.38
N HIS A 217 -5.78 10.33 20.58
CA HIS A 217 -4.61 11.19 20.79
C HIS A 217 -3.44 10.67 19.94
N LYS A 218 -2.59 11.56 19.49
CA LYS A 218 -1.41 11.22 18.66
C LYS A 218 -0.16 11.66 19.44
N ASP A 219 -0.05 11.13 20.67
CA ASP A 219 0.99 11.48 21.64
C ASP A 219 2.00 10.35 21.89
N GLY A 220 1.89 9.24 21.16
CA GLY A 220 2.76 8.07 21.30
C GLY A 220 2.38 7.16 22.47
N LEU A 221 1.25 7.40 23.15
CA LEU A 221 0.85 6.66 24.34
C LEU A 221 -0.26 5.64 24.10
N GLU A 222 -0.87 5.66 22.93
CA GLU A 222 -1.88 4.66 22.55
C GLU A 222 -1.25 3.28 22.36
N SER A 223 -1.99 2.23 22.70
CA SER A 223 -1.47 0.86 22.68
C SER A 223 -0.92 0.41 21.34
N HIS A 224 -1.51 0.87 20.22
CA HIS A 224 -1.01 0.57 18.88
C HIS A 224 0.26 1.37 18.53
N GLU A 225 0.40 2.62 19.03
CA GLU A 225 1.60 3.45 18.85
C GLU A 225 2.78 2.81 19.58
N ILE A 226 2.58 2.45 20.86
CA ILE A 226 3.59 1.72 21.66
C ILE A 226 3.97 0.39 20.99
N ALA A 227 3.01 -0.32 20.41
CA ALA A 227 3.30 -1.57 19.71
C ALA A 227 4.12 -1.35 18.43
N MET A 228 3.87 -0.26 17.69
CA MET A 228 4.65 0.14 16.52
C MET A 228 6.09 0.50 16.91
N ASP A 229 6.28 1.28 17.99
CA ASP A 229 7.60 1.63 18.50
C ASP A 229 8.39 0.40 18.95
N ASN A 230 7.75 -0.52 19.66
CA ASN A 230 8.35 -1.78 20.06
C ASN A 230 8.74 -2.64 18.84
N PHE A 231 7.91 -2.68 17.81
CA PHE A 231 8.24 -3.37 16.56
C PHE A 231 9.45 -2.72 15.88
N ALA A 232 9.44 -1.40 15.72
CA ALA A 232 10.49 -0.64 15.04
C ALA A 232 11.83 -0.62 15.81
N SER A 233 11.84 -0.88 17.11
CA SER A 233 13.07 -1.02 17.91
C SER A 233 13.90 -2.24 17.51
N GLY A 234 13.33 -3.21 16.81
CA GLY A 234 14.02 -4.41 16.35
C GLY A 234 14.86 -4.15 15.11
N THR A 235 16.07 -4.72 15.08
CA THR A 235 16.99 -4.61 13.93
C THR A 235 16.33 -5.12 12.64
N GLY A 236 16.45 -4.34 11.56
CA GLY A 236 15.90 -4.67 10.24
C GLY A 236 14.38 -4.49 10.14
N ARG A 237 13.76 -3.72 11.02
CA ARG A 237 12.33 -3.45 11.04
C ARG A 237 12.05 -1.97 10.93
N VAL A 238 11.12 -1.60 10.06
CA VAL A 238 10.67 -0.21 9.86
C VAL A 238 9.15 -0.21 9.79
N VAL A 239 8.52 0.80 10.39
CA VAL A 239 7.08 1.08 10.26
C VAL A 239 6.91 2.41 9.54
N VAL A 240 6.03 2.43 8.55
CA VAL A 240 5.63 3.63 7.81
C VAL A 240 4.13 3.81 7.99
N VAL A 241 3.73 4.96 8.46
CA VAL A 241 2.32 5.29 8.76
C VAL A 241 1.91 6.50 7.95
N ALA A 242 0.70 6.46 7.38
CA ALA A 242 0.14 7.60 6.66
C ALA A 242 -0.14 8.77 7.60
N ALA A 243 0.17 10.00 7.16
CA ALA A 243 -0.14 11.22 7.91
C ALA A 243 -1.65 11.52 7.97
N GLY A 244 -2.47 10.84 7.16
CA GLY A 244 -3.91 11.05 7.04
C GLY A 244 -4.29 12.05 5.96
N ASN A 245 -5.60 12.11 5.67
CA ASN A 245 -6.17 12.93 4.59
C ASN A 245 -6.95 14.15 5.10
N ASP A 246 -6.96 14.37 6.42
CA ASP A 246 -7.85 15.35 7.08
C ASP A 246 -7.17 16.71 7.33
N GLY A 247 -6.23 17.11 6.46
CA GLY A 247 -5.45 18.35 6.62
C GLY A 247 -6.29 19.63 6.67
N ALA A 248 -7.54 19.60 6.17
CA ALA A 248 -8.49 20.71 6.30
C ALA A 248 -9.22 20.72 7.65
N GLN A 249 -9.18 19.64 8.40
CA GLN A 249 -9.75 19.52 9.73
C GLN A 249 -8.68 19.82 10.76
N ARG A 250 -8.93 20.76 11.66
CA ARG A 250 -8.04 21.05 12.79
C ARG A 250 -8.18 19.95 13.83
N ALA A 251 -7.42 18.86 13.65
CA ALA A 251 -7.43 17.71 14.54
C ALA A 251 -6.47 17.85 15.73
N GLN A 252 -5.84 19.02 15.92
CA GLN A 252 -4.98 19.29 17.08
C GLN A 252 -5.82 19.97 18.16
N GLU A 253 -6.00 19.30 19.28
CA GLU A 253 -6.40 19.97 20.51
C GLU A 253 -5.27 20.91 20.94
N LYS A 254 -5.61 22.18 21.21
CA LYS A 254 -4.73 23.07 21.97
C LYS A 254 -4.74 22.55 23.40
N TYR A 255 -3.63 22.06 23.89
CA TYR A 255 -3.40 21.97 25.33
C TYR A 255 -3.32 23.39 25.86
N GLU A 256 -4.28 23.80 26.68
CA GLU A 256 -4.20 24.99 27.55
C GLU A 256 -3.50 24.63 28.86
#